data_838aa18bfb74648e01e97cab2d838c71
#
_entry.id   838aa18bfb74648e01e97cab2d838c71
#
_cell.length_a   1.000
_cell.length_b   1.000
_cell.length_c   1.000
_cell.angle_alpha   90.00
_cell.angle_beta   90.00
_cell.angle_gamma   90.00
#
_symmetry.space_group_name_H-M   'P 1'
#
loop_
_entity.id
_entity.type
_entity.pdbx_description
1 polymer ?
#
loop_
_entity_poly.entity_id
_entity_poly.type
_entity_poly.pdbx_seq_one_letter_code
_entity_poly.pdbx_strand_id
1 'polypeptide(L)'
;MKKIILFFCCFLAVASVTLNAQEIRPMPADSAYGVVHISVCNLRDEGKFTSGMSTQALLGMPVKVLQYTGWYEIQTPDDYTGWVHRMVITPMSKERYNEWNRAEKIVVTAHYGFTYEKPDEKSQTVSDVVARSEERRVGKECRSRWSPYH
;
A
#
# COMPACT_ATOMS: atom_id res chain seq x y z
N MET A 1 -53.06 12.79 56.52
CA MET A 1 -52.06 11.77 56.18
C MET A 1 -51.83 11.83 54.68
N LYS A 2 -50.78 12.54 54.27
CA LYS A 2 -50.47 12.74 52.83
C LYS A 2 -49.40 11.68 52.43
N LYS A 3 -49.77 10.82 51.51
CA LYS A 3 -48.86 9.81 50.94
C LYS A 3 -48.00 10.50 49.88
N ILE A 4 -46.69 10.59 50.16
CA ILE A 4 -45.70 11.08 49.23
C ILE A 4 -45.33 9.88 48.36
N ILE A 5 -45.71 9.93 47.11
CA ILE A 5 -45.27 8.95 46.07
C ILE A 5 -43.95 9.46 45.54
N LEU A 6 -42.86 8.77 45.89
CA LEU A 6 -41.53 9.05 45.38
C LEU A 6 -41.41 8.42 43.98
N PHE A 7 -41.46 9.27 42.95
CA PHE A 7 -41.20 8.83 41.57
C PHE A 7 -39.69 8.67 41.35
N PHE A 8 -39.24 7.43 41.38
CA PHE A 8 -37.87 7.07 41.05
C PHE A 8 -37.71 7.12 39.54
N CYS A 9 -37.27 8.25 39.02
CA CYS A 9 -36.93 8.43 37.61
C CYS A 9 -35.59 7.74 37.32
N CYS A 10 -35.67 6.48 36.87
CA CYS A 10 -34.51 5.73 36.38
C CYS A 10 -34.04 6.37 35.08
N PHE A 11 -33.05 7.25 35.19
CA PHE A 11 -32.39 7.85 34.02
C PHE A 11 -31.50 6.77 33.41
N LEU A 12 -32.04 6.03 32.44
CA LEU A 12 -31.25 5.15 31.55
C LEU A 12 -30.35 6.03 30.70
N ALA A 13 -29.14 6.23 31.16
CA ALA A 13 -28.06 6.78 30.30
C ALA A 13 -27.76 5.73 29.22
N VAL A 14 -28.37 5.91 28.06
CA VAL A 14 -27.97 5.19 26.86
C VAL A 14 -26.60 5.74 26.47
N ALA A 15 -25.55 5.02 26.89
CA ALA A 15 -24.22 5.26 26.41
C ALA A 15 -24.23 4.99 24.90
N SER A 16 -24.30 6.05 24.12
CA SER A 16 -24.12 6.02 22.67
C SER A 16 -22.70 5.53 22.41
N VAL A 17 -22.52 4.23 22.21
CA VAL A 17 -21.29 3.71 21.64
C VAL A 17 -21.22 4.28 20.23
N THR A 18 -20.49 5.38 20.06
CA THR A 18 -20.10 5.85 18.74
C THR A 18 -19.18 4.80 18.15
N LEU A 19 -19.74 3.88 17.36
CA LEU A 19 -18.94 3.10 16.45
C LEU A 19 -18.19 4.14 15.61
N ASN A 20 -16.87 4.22 15.79
CA ASN A 20 -15.99 4.88 14.84
C ASN A 20 -16.08 4.08 13.54
N ALA A 21 -17.12 4.34 12.75
CA ALA A 21 -17.12 3.95 11.35
C ALA A 21 -15.91 4.67 10.75
N GLN A 22 -14.91 3.91 10.37
CA GLN A 22 -13.73 4.41 9.69
C GLN A 22 -14.22 5.15 8.44
N GLU A 23 -14.08 6.47 8.44
CA GLU A 23 -14.62 7.33 7.40
C GLU A 23 -13.95 6.95 6.08
N ILE A 24 -14.73 6.37 5.19
CA ILE A 24 -14.29 6.04 3.83
C ILE A 24 -14.10 7.37 3.10
N ARG A 25 -12.86 7.72 2.83
CA ARG A 25 -12.51 8.92 2.08
C ARG A 25 -12.20 8.52 0.64
N PRO A 26 -12.99 8.98 -0.34
CA PRO A 26 -12.61 8.82 -1.72
C PRO A 26 -11.26 9.50 -1.96
N MET A 27 -10.39 8.84 -2.71
CA MET A 27 -9.07 9.40 -2.99
C MET A 27 -9.18 10.64 -3.89
N PRO A 28 -8.45 11.72 -3.57
CA PRO A 28 -8.29 12.84 -4.50
C PRO A 28 -7.73 12.34 -5.84
N ALA A 29 -8.13 12.97 -6.94
CA ALA A 29 -7.72 12.55 -8.28
C ALA A 29 -6.19 12.55 -8.51
N ASP A 30 -5.46 13.36 -7.76
CA ASP A 30 -4.00 13.45 -7.75
C ASP A 30 -3.32 12.31 -6.96
N SER A 31 -4.08 11.49 -6.24
CA SER A 31 -3.58 10.38 -5.42
C SER A 31 -4.34 9.07 -5.69
N ALA A 32 -5.21 9.04 -6.72
CA ALA A 32 -6.00 7.87 -7.09
C ALA A 32 -5.20 6.75 -7.76
N TYR A 33 -3.90 6.92 -7.87
CA TYR A 33 -2.96 5.96 -8.45
C TYR A 33 -1.75 5.83 -7.54
N GLY A 34 -0.97 4.78 -7.74
CA GLY A 34 0.25 4.59 -6.99
C GLY A 34 1.15 3.52 -7.59
N VAL A 35 2.31 3.36 -7.01
CA VAL A 35 3.26 2.29 -7.33
C VAL A 35 3.71 1.62 -6.03
N VAL A 36 3.83 0.31 -6.06
CA VAL A 36 4.38 -0.47 -4.95
C VAL A 36 5.88 -0.18 -4.83
N HIS A 37 6.36 0.21 -3.64
CA HIS A 37 7.78 0.54 -3.44
C HIS A 37 8.53 -0.39 -2.48
N ILE A 38 7.92 -1.49 -2.10
CA ILE A 38 8.57 -2.58 -1.36
C ILE A 38 8.66 -3.83 -2.24
N SER A 39 9.60 -4.71 -1.94
CA SER A 39 9.87 -5.92 -2.74
C SER A 39 8.64 -6.79 -2.96
N VAL A 40 7.91 -7.07 -1.89
CA VAL A 40 6.65 -7.84 -1.91
C VAL A 40 5.63 -7.19 -0.99
N CYS A 41 4.50 -6.83 -1.54
CA CYS A 41 3.37 -6.26 -0.82
C CYS A 41 2.23 -7.27 -0.74
N ASN A 42 1.80 -7.64 0.47
CA ASN A 42 0.65 -8.49 0.67
C ASN A 42 -0.64 -7.68 0.61
N LEU A 43 -1.52 -8.01 -0.33
CA LEU A 43 -2.89 -7.51 -0.37
C LEU A 43 -3.73 -8.36 0.57
N ARG A 44 -4.51 -7.72 1.42
CA ARG A 44 -5.33 -8.36 2.45
C ARG A 44 -6.81 -8.18 2.16
N ASP A 45 -7.62 -9.08 2.71
CA ASP A 45 -9.08 -9.02 2.57
C ASP A 45 -9.68 -7.82 3.28
N GLU A 46 -9.05 -7.36 4.37
CA GLU A 46 -9.47 -6.20 5.15
C GLU A 46 -8.26 -5.35 5.56
N GLY A 47 -8.47 -4.06 5.85
CA GLY A 47 -7.44 -3.10 6.26
C GLY A 47 -6.88 -3.34 7.67
N LYS A 48 -6.42 -4.54 7.96
CA LYS A 48 -5.78 -4.93 9.23
C LYS A 48 -4.74 -6.02 9.03
N PHE A 49 -3.69 -6.04 9.86
CA PHE A 49 -2.59 -7.02 9.74
C PHE A 49 -2.99 -8.47 10.01
N THR A 50 -4.07 -8.70 10.76
CA THR A 50 -4.56 -10.04 11.10
C THR A 50 -5.50 -10.63 10.06
N SER A 51 -5.88 -9.86 9.04
CA SER A 51 -6.74 -10.34 7.94
C SER A 51 -6.01 -11.33 7.03
N GLY A 52 -6.78 -12.15 6.35
CA GLY A 52 -6.29 -13.05 5.31
C GLY A 52 -5.52 -12.30 4.21
N MET A 53 -4.69 -13.01 3.49
CA MET A 53 -3.98 -12.52 2.31
C MET A 53 -4.69 -13.01 1.07
N SER A 54 -5.15 -12.11 0.22
CA SER A 54 -5.81 -12.44 -1.05
C SER A 54 -4.81 -12.66 -2.18
N THR A 55 -3.81 -11.78 -2.30
CA THR A 55 -2.77 -11.84 -3.33
C THR A 55 -1.55 -11.02 -2.93
N GLN A 56 -0.57 -10.92 -3.82
CA GLN A 56 0.64 -10.15 -3.62
C GLN A 56 0.90 -9.22 -4.81
N ALA A 57 1.45 -8.05 -4.55
CA ALA A 57 1.98 -7.13 -5.54
C ALA A 57 3.49 -6.96 -5.34
N LEU A 58 4.23 -6.77 -6.41
CA LEU A 58 5.69 -6.66 -6.39
C LEU A 58 6.15 -5.21 -6.56
N LEU A 59 7.38 -4.94 -6.18
CA LEU A 59 8.04 -3.65 -6.39
C LEU A 59 7.86 -3.18 -7.84
N GLY A 60 7.50 -1.90 -7.99
CA GLY A 60 7.29 -1.27 -9.27
C GLY A 60 5.91 -1.50 -9.90
N MET A 61 5.10 -2.41 -9.35
CA MET A 61 3.75 -2.64 -9.87
C MET A 61 2.88 -1.38 -9.74
N PRO A 62 2.35 -0.85 -10.86
CA PRO A 62 1.41 0.26 -10.82
C PRO A 62 0.04 -0.22 -10.35
N VAL A 63 -0.62 0.56 -9.50
CA VAL A 63 -1.92 0.22 -8.92
C VAL A 63 -2.88 1.41 -8.98
N LYS A 64 -4.18 1.12 -8.99
CA LYS A 64 -5.21 2.13 -8.73
C LYS A 64 -5.55 2.12 -7.25
N VAL A 65 -5.72 3.29 -6.67
CA VAL A 65 -6.15 3.44 -5.27
C VAL A 65 -7.64 3.75 -5.30
N LEU A 66 -8.45 2.85 -4.75
CA LEU A 66 -9.91 2.94 -4.77
C LEU A 66 -10.42 3.79 -3.61
N GLN A 67 -9.90 3.55 -2.40
CA GLN A 67 -10.29 4.27 -1.20
C GLN A 67 -9.21 4.24 -0.11
N TYR A 68 -9.39 5.08 0.90
CA TYR A 68 -8.49 5.22 2.03
C TYR A 68 -9.26 5.25 3.35
N THR A 69 -8.86 4.39 4.30
CA THR A 69 -9.41 4.31 5.65
C THR A 69 -8.32 4.20 6.70
N GLY A 70 -7.12 4.77 6.46
CA GLY A 70 -5.88 4.46 7.18
C GLY A 70 -5.08 3.35 6.49
N TRP A 71 -5.74 2.53 5.70
CA TRP A 71 -5.20 1.59 4.72
C TRP A 71 -5.68 2.02 3.34
N TYR A 72 -4.95 1.64 2.30
CA TYR A 72 -5.41 1.79 0.93
C TYR A 72 -6.09 0.51 0.47
N GLU A 73 -7.29 0.63 -0.09
CA GLU A 73 -7.82 -0.40 -0.97
C GLU A 73 -7.29 -0.11 -2.37
N ILE A 74 -6.61 -1.09 -2.94
CA ILE A 74 -5.99 -0.96 -4.25
C ILE A 74 -6.52 -2.00 -5.23
N GLN A 75 -6.43 -1.68 -6.52
CA GLN A 75 -6.65 -2.61 -7.62
C GLN A 75 -5.35 -2.78 -8.39
N THR A 76 -4.91 -4.03 -8.55
CA THR A 76 -3.75 -4.39 -9.38
C THR A 76 -4.10 -4.36 -10.87
N PRO A 77 -3.11 -4.38 -11.80
CA PRO A 77 -3.36 -4.48 -13.23
C PRO A 77 -4.14 -5.71 -13.66
N ASP A 78 -4.08 -6.81 -12.88
CA ASP A 78 -4.82 -8.05 -13.10
C ASP A 78 -6.21 -8.05 -12.47
N ASP A 79 -6.73 -6.87 -12.13
CA ASP A 79 -8.05 -6.62 -11.52
C ASP A 79 -8.27 -7.23 -10.13
N TYR A 80 -7.24 -7.73 -9.45
CA TYR A 80 -7.35 -8.11 -8.05
C TYR A 80 -7.46 -6.87 -7.17
N THR A 81 -8.36 -6.92 -6.19
CA THR A 81 -8.50 -5.88 -5.17
C THR A 81 -8.06 -6.39 -3.81
N GLY A 82 -7.63 -5.48 -2.97
CA GLY A 82 -7.27 -5.79 -1.59
C GLY A 82 -6.70 -4.60 -0.85
N TRP A 83 -6.56 -4.77 0.44
CA TRP A 83 -6.11 -3.75 1.36
C TRP A 83 -4.61 -3.84 1.62
N VAL A 84 -3.94 -2.70 1.55
CA VAL A 84 -2.51 -2.58 1.82
C VAL A 84 -2.25 -1.46 2.81
N HIS A 85 -1.21 -1.60 3.62
CA HIS A 85 -0.82 -0.52 4.52
C HIS A 85 -0.30 0.68 3.72
N ARG A 86 -0.66 1.89 4.16
CA ARG A 86 -0.33 3.14 3.44
C ARG A 86 1.16 3.32 3.14
N MET A 87 2.03 2.72 3.95
CA MET A 87 3.50 2.85 3.81
C MET A 87 4.09 2.03 2.67
N VAL A 88 3.31 1.21 1.97
CA VAL A 88 3.85 0.33 0.91
C VAL A 88 3.56 0.83 -0.49
N ILE A 89 2.78 1.90 -0.61
CA ILE A 89 2.41 2.54 -1.87
C ILE A 89 2.94 3.97 -1.89
N THR A 90 3.56 4.36 -3.00
CA THR A 90 3.85 5.76 -3.30
C THR A 90 2.70 6.30 -4.14
N PRO A 91 1.83 7.19 -3.57
CA PRO A 91 0.72 7.78 -4.31
C PRO A 91 1.23 8.66 -5.45
N MET A 92 0.47 8.72 -6.54
CA MET A 92 0.79 9.55 -7.70
C MET A 92 -0.46 10.01 -8.44
N SER A 93 -0.32 11.10 -9.20
CA SER A 93 -1.36 11.57 -10.10
C SER A 93 -1.51 10.65 -11.32
N LYS A 94 -2.62 10.80 -12.03
CA LYS A 94 -2.86 10.04 -13.28
C LYS A 94 -1.79 10.27 -14.33
N GLU A 95 -1.27 11.50 -14.42
CA GLU A 95 -0.22 11.87 -15.37
C GLU A 95 1.06 11.07 -15.07
N ARG A 96 1.52 11.08 -13.80
CA ARG A 96 2.70 10.31 -13.37
C ARG A 96 2.51 8.81 -13.50
N TYR A 97 1.30 8.31 -13.25
CA TYR A 97 0.95 6.91 -13.47
C TYR A 97 1.08 6.52 -14.96
N ASN A 98 0.60 7.39 -15.86
CA ASN A 98 0.73 7.18 -17.29
C ASN A 98 2.21 7.26 -17.75
N GLU A 99 2.99 8.19 -17.22
CA GLU A 99 4.43 8.27 -17.44
C GLU A 99 5.15 7.02 -16.97
N TRP A 100 4.81 6.53 -15.75
CA TRP A 100 5.36 5.30 -15.22
C TRP A 100 5.11 4.11 -16.14
N ASN A 101 3.87 3.96 -16.62
CA ASN A 101 3.51 2.85 -17.49
C ASN A 101 4.20 2.90 -18.88
N ARG A 102 4.54 4.11 -19.36
CA ARG A 102 5.24 4.30 -20.65
C ARG A 102 6.76 4.27 -20.53
N ALA A 103 7.28 4.44 -19.32
CA ALA A 103 8.72 4.48 -19.11
C ALA A 103 9.36 3.12 -19.41
N GLU A 104 10.60 3.16 -19.92
CA GLU A 104 11.43 1.96 -19.98
C GLU A 104 11.71 1.44 -18.58
N LYS A 105 11.50 0.15 -18.37
CA LYS A 105 11.67 -0.51 -17.08
C LYS A 105 12.74 -1.58 -17.14
N ILE A 106 13.41 -1.77 -16.03
CA ILE A 106 14.30 -2.90 -15.78
C ILE A 106 13.49 -3.91 -15.00
N VAL A 107 13.43 -5.15 -15.48
CA VAL A 107 12.76 -6.25 -14.78
C VAL A 107 13.79 -7.14 -14.12
N VAL A 108 13.62 -7.44 -12.86
CA VAL A 108 14.47 -8.35 -12.11
C VAL A 108 14.21 -9.78 -12.57
N THR A 109 15.25 -10.46 -13.02
CA THR A 109 15.18 -11.87 -13.44
C THR A 109 15.74 -12.84 -12.38
N ALA A 110 16.59 -12.36 -11.47
CA ALA A 110 17.07 -13.13 -10.34
C ALA A 110 15.94 -13.42 -9.34
N HIS A 111 15.95 -14.62 -8.73
CA HIS A 111 14.93 -14.98 -7.75
C HIS A 111 14.88 -14.00 -6.56
N TYR A 112 16.04 -13.54 -6.12
CA TYR A 112 16.23 -12.63 -5.02
C TYR A 112 17.54 -11.84 -5.20
N GLY A 113 17.57 -10.59 -4.73
CA GLY A 113 18.74 -9.72 -4.79
C GLY A 113 18.58 -8.47 -3.94
N PHE A 114 19.60 -7.62 -3.97
CA PHE A 114 19.60 -6.34 -3.28
C PHE A 114 19.89 -5.20 -4.24
N THR A 115 19.31 -4.04 -3.96
CA THR A 115 19.70 -2.77 -4.57
C THR A 115 20.60 -1.99 -3.61
N TYR A 116 21.57 -1.30 -4.18
CA TYR A 116 22.59 -0.57 -3.42
C TYR A 116 22.54 0.92 -3.77
N GLU A 117 22.91 1.78 -2.81
CA GLU A 117 22.96 3.22 -3.01
C GLU A 117 23.96 3.62 -4.12
N LYS A 118 25.04 2.86 -4.26
CA LYS A 118 26.09 3.06 -5.28
C LYS A 118 26.32 1.75 -6.03
N PRO A 119 26.90 1.76 -7.22
CA PRO A 119 27.25 0.56 -7.97
C PRO A 119 28.45 -0.19 -7.35
N ASP A 120 28.38 -0.42 -6.05
CA ASP A 120 29.38 -1.11 -5.22
C ASP A 120 28.63 -1.95 -4.17
N GLU A 121 28.88 -3.25 -4.14
CA GLU A 121 28.27 -4.19 -3.20
C GLU A 121 28.61 -3.91 -1.72
N LYS A 122 29.66 -3.12 -1.47
CA LYS A 122 30.02 -2.66 -0.13
C LYS A 122 29.28 -1.40 0.29
N SER A 123 28.53 -0.78 -0.62
CA SER A 123 27.71 0.38 -0.29
C SER A 123 26.46 -0.04 0.48
N GLN A 124 25.75 0.95 1.04
CA GLN A 124 24.56 0.69 1.81
C GLN A 124 23.47 0.03 0.93
N THR A 125 22.90 -1.04 1.43
CA THR A 125 21.72 -1.67 0.83
C THR A 125 20.50 -0.75 0.98
N VAL A 126 19.80 -0.49 -0.11
CA VAL A 126 18.62 0.37 -0.13
C VAL A 126 17.34 -0.47 0.01
N SER A 127 17.23 -1.57 -0.72
CA SER A 127 16.09 -2.47 -0.69
C SER A 127 16.51 -3.88 -1.11
N ASP A 128 15.70 -4.84 -0.77
CA ASP A 128 15.67 -6.15 -1.41
C ASP A 128 14.77 -6.10 -2.65
N VAL A 129 14.95 -7.05 -3.55
CA VAL A 129 14.16 -7.22 -4.77
C VAL A 129 13.98 -8.71 -5.06
N VAL A 130 12.84 -9.03 -5.67
CA VAL A 130 12.50 -10.39 -6.08
C VAL A 130 12.28 -10.45 -7.58
N ALA A 131 12.25 -11.66 -8.14
CA ALA A 131 11.94 -11.87 -9.55
C ALA A 131 10.65 -11.13 -9.95
N ARG A 132 10.63 -10.51 -11.13
CA ARG A 132 9.55 -9.67 -11.67
C ARG A 132 9.34 -8.31 -10.98
N SER A 133 10.15 -7.94 -9.99
CA SER A 133 10.21 -6.54 -9.57
C SER A 133 10.55 -5.63 -10.75
N GLU A 134 9.90 -4.48 -10.84
CA GLU A 134 10.10 -3.51 -11.92
C GLU A 134 10.68 -2.21 -11.36
N GLU A 135 11.70 -1.68 -12.03
CA GLU A 135 12.29 -0.38 -11.74
C GLU A 135 12.29 0.50 -12.99
N ARG A 136 11.94 1.77 -12.83
CA ARG A 136 12.03 2.73 -13.93
C ARG A 136 13.49 3.07 -14.19
N ARG A 137 13.92 2.90 -15.45
CA ARG A 137 15.24 3.35 -15.87
C ARG A 137 15.31 4.87 -15.87
N VAL A 138 16.14 5.45 -15.02
CA VAL A 138 16.38 6.88 -14.91
C VAL A 138 17.81 7.17 -15.41
N GLY A 139 17.93 7.71 -16.64
CA GLY A 139 19.20 8.09 -17.24
C GLY A 139 20.05 6.92 -17.73
N LYS A 140 21.17 7.25 -18.42
CA LYS A 140 22.12 6.26 -18.95
C LYS A 140 23.06 5.70 -17.88
N GLU A 141 23.01 6.23 -16.67
CA GLU A 141 23.97 6.02 -15.59
C GLU A 141 23.51 4.96 -14.56
N CYS A 142 22.25 4.50 -14.63
CA CYS A 142 21.77 3.43 -13.75
C CYS A 142 22.36 2.08 -14.18
N ARG A 143 23.60 1.87 -13.86
CA ARG A 143 24.21 0.53 -13.79
C ARG A 143 23.88 -0.04 -12.40
N SER A 144 22.65 -0.50 -12.19
CA SER A 144 22.36 -1.40 -11.11
C SER A 144 23.13 -2.70 -11.40
N ARG A 145 24.25 -2.87 -10.72
CA ARG A 145 25.03 -4.10 -10.80
C ARG A 145 24.33 -5.09 -9.87
N TRP A 146 23.55 -5.95 -10.46
CA TRP A 146 22.99 -7.11 -9.77
C TRP A 146 24.13 -8.03 -9.36
N SER A 147 24.25 -8.36 -8.08
CA SER A 147 25.08 -9.47 -7.66
C SER A 147 24.28 -10.75 -7.86
N PRO A 148 24.59 -11.58 -8.85
CA PRO A 148 24.04 -12.92 -8.90
C PRO A 148 24.75 -13.72 -7.80
N TYR A 149 24.00 -14.22 -6.83
CA TYR A 149 24.49 -15.28 -5.98
C TYR A 149 24.83 -16.49 -6.87
N HIS A 150 26.09 -16.84 -6.91
CA HIS A 150 26.58 -18.09 -7.48
C HIS A 150 26.27 -19.25 -6.53
#